data_4ae470855b021ad2b34e36da3b025dd9
#
_entry.id   4ae470855b021ad2b34e36da3b025dd9
#
_cell.length_a   1.000
_cell.length_b   1.000
_cell.length_c   1.000
_cell.angle_alpha   90.00
_cell.angle_beta   90.00
_cell.angle_gamma   90.00
#
_symmetry.space_group_name_H-M   'P 1'
#
loop_
_entity.id
_entity.type
_entity.pdbx_description
1 polymer ?
#
loop_
_entity_poly.entity_id
_entity_poly.type
_entity_poly.pdbx_seq_one_letter_code
_entity_poly.pdbx_strand_id
1 'polypeptide(L)'
;MTDDSVDILPLLDELRVIGQSGLMDADSPYDRKRNERLLELASEYYGRTIELPPEEIRERLAADLGYATAKVSAGAAIFDDDGRILLVKRTSDGTWGFPAGGVDPNESASEAAIRETREETGIEARIDELIDVYHGEPGKSGPHSVVHVQYLCERTGGTHQPSHETDAVRYWNIDAVPVWHPDARERAIDAHEVWLETRGSE
;
A
#
# COMPACT_ATOMS: atom_id res chain seq x y z
N MET A 1 19.16 -19.85 -26.65
CA MET A 1 17.69 -19.67 -26.81
C MET A 1 17.20 -19.33 -25.42
N THR A 2 17.00 -18.05 -25.15
CA THR A 2 16.33 -17.62 -23.92
C THR A 2 14.90 -18.12 -24.00
N ASP A 3 14.50 -18.90 -22.99
CA ASP A 3 13.11 -19.32 -22.80
C ASP A 3 12.31 -18.04 -22.49
N ASP A 4 11.61 -17.57 -23.49
CA ASP A 4 10.79 -16.36 -23.44
C ASP A 4 9.35 -16.73 -22.97
N SER A 5 9.26 -17.74 -22.08
CA SER A 5 7.99 -18.10 -21.45
C SER A 5 7.56 -16.98 -20.51
N VAL A 6 6.46 -16.32 -20.84
CA VAL A 6 5.82 -15.34 -19.97
C VAL A 6 5.26 -16.07 -18.75
N ASP A 7 5.72 -15.74 -17.55
CA ASP A 7 5.09 -16.22 -16.33
C ASP A 7 3.72 -15.54 -16.19
N ILE A 8 2.65 -16.31 -16.41
CA ILE A 8 1.27 -15.81 -16.40
C ILE A 8 0.66 -15.79 -14.98
N LEU A 9 1.26 -16.46 -14.01
CA LEU A 9 0.69 -16.58 -12.66
C LEU A 9 0.54 -15.22 -11.95
N PRO A 10 1.54 -14.30 -12.00
CA PRO A 10 1.39 -12.96 -11.44
C PRO A 10 0.22 -12.18 -12.04
N LEU A 11 0.03 -12.26 -13.37
CA LEU A 11 -1.11 -11.63 -14.04
C LEU A 11 -2.46 -12.19 -13.58
N LEU A 12 -2.55 -13.51 -13.41
CA LEU A 12 -3.79 -14.15 -12.96
C LEU A 12 -4.13 -13.78 -11.51
N ASP A 13 -3.11 -13.64 -10.64
CA ASP A 13 -3.32 -13.20 -9.27
C ASP A 13 -3.79 -11.74 -9.21
N GLU A 14 -3.21 -10.85 -10.01
CA GLU A 14 -3.65 -9.46 -10.15
C GLU A 14 -5.11 -9.38 -10.62
N LEU A 15 -5.49 -10.11 -11.66
CA LEU A 15 -6.88 -10.17 -12.15
C LEU A 15 -7.85 -10.68 -11.08
N ARG A 16 -7.44 -11.66 -10.27
CA ARG A 16 -8.20 -12.16 -9.12
C ARG A 16 -8.44 -11.05 -8.10
N VAL A 17 -7.39 -10.33 -7.71
CA VAL A 17 -7.48 -9.23 -6.73
C VAL A 17 -8.38 -8.10 -7.23
N ILE A 18 -8.23 -7.68 -8.50
CA ILE A 18 -9.09 -6.66 -9.12
C ILE A 18 -10.56 -7.11 -9.09
N GLY A 19 -10.84 -8.35 -9.51
CA GLY A 19 -12.20 -8.89 -9.51
C GLY A 19 -12.82 -8.97 -8.10
N GLN A 20 -12.05 -9.41 -7.10
CA GLN A 20 -12.51 -9.49 -5.70
C GLN A 20 -12.78 -8.10 -5.12
N SER A 21 -11.83 -7.17 -5.23
CA SER A 21 -12.00 -5.80 -4.75
C SER A 21 -13.16 -5.11 -5.43
N GLY A 22 -13.27 -5.25 -6.75
CA GLY A 22 -14.38 -4.69 -7.50
C GLY A 22 -15.75 -5.28 -7.16
N LEU A 23 -15.82 -6.54 -6.66
CA LEU A 23 -17.08 -7.10 -6.15
C LEU A 23 -17.49 -6.52 -4.80
N MET A 24 -16.53 -6.17 -3.94
CA MET A 24 -16.81 -5.54 -2.65
C MET A 24 -17.37 -4.13 -2.83
N ASP A 25 -16.89 -3.39 -3.84
CA ASP A 25 -17.22 -1.99 -4.10
C ASP A 25 -18.26 -1.84 -5.24
N ALA A 26 -18.87 -2.94 -5.72
CA ALA A 26 -19.78 -2.93 -6.84
C ALA A 26 -21.13 -2.28 -6.51
N ASP A 27 -21.32 -1.05 -6.93
CA ASP A 27 -22.57 -0.26 -6.76
C ASP A 27 -23.66 -0.60 -7.79
N SER A 28 -23.30 -1.25 -8.89
CA SER A 28 -24.24 -1.60 -9.95
C SER A 28 -24.20 -3.07 -10.33
N PRO A 29 -25.31 -3.64 -10.85
CA PRO A 29 -25.33 -4.99 -11.40
C PRO A 29 -24.35 -5.19 -12.56
N TYR A 30 -24.03 -4.13 -13.30
CA TYR A 30 -23.07 -4.18 -14.43
C TYR A 30 -21.64 -4.29 -13.91
N ASP A 31 -21.29 -3.60 -12.84
CA ASP A 31 -19.97 -3.67 -12.20
C ASP A 31 -19.77 -5.04 -11.60
N ARG A 32 -20.76 -5.54 -10.85
CA ARG A 32 -20.76 -6.90 -10.31
C ARG A 32 -20.51 -7.95 -11.40
N LYS A 33 -21.26 -7.90 -12.50
CA LYS A 33 -21.11 -8.85 -13.60
C LYS A 33 -19.73 -8.80 -14.27
N ARG A 34 -19.12 -7.60 -14.39
CA ARG A 34 -17.76 -7.46 -14.91
C ARG A 34 -16.73 -8.09 -14.00
N ASN A 35 -16.83 -7.84 -12.71
CA ASN A 35 -15.91 -8.38 -11.72
C ASN A 35 -16.06 -9.90 -11.57
N GLU A 36 -17.28 -10.43 -11.57
CA GLU A 36 -17.53 -11.87 -11.62
C GLU A 36 -16.87 -12.51 -12.85
N ARG A 37 -16.93 -11.84 -14.02
CA ARG A 37 -16.30 -12.34 -15.24
C ARG A 37 -14.76 -12.33 -15.16
N LEU A 38 -14.15 -11.34 -14.50
CA LEU A 38 -12.70 -11.32 -14.23
C LEU A 38 -12.28 -12.52 -13.40
N LEU A 39 -13.01 -12.83 -12.33
CA LEU A 39 -12.74 -13.99 -11.48
C LEU A 39 -12.92 -15.31 -12.20
N GLU A 40 -13.95 -15.43 -13.06
CA GLU A 40 -14.14 -16.62 -13.89
C GLU A 40 -12.95 -16.84 -14.83
N LEU A 41 -12.48 -15.77 -15.51
CA LEU A 41 -11.33 -15.85 -16.42
C LEU A 41 -10.05 -16.21 -15.67
N ALA A 42 -9.77 -15.53 -14.56
CA ALA A 42 -8.62 -15.86 -13.71
C ALA A 42 -8.65 -17.35 -13.31
N SER A 43 -9.78 -17.85 -12.82
CA SER A 43 -9.96 -19.25 -12.41
C SER A 43 -9.76 -20.23 -13.56
N GLU A 44 -10.31 -19.93 -14.75
CA GLU A 44 -10.18 -20.78 -15.94
C GLU A 44 -8.72 -20.91 -16.37
N TYR A 45 -7.98 -19.79 -16.41
CA TYR A 45 -6.58 -19.81 -16.84
C TYR A 45 -5.64 -20.34 -15.78
N TYR A 46 -5.89 -20.13 -14.48
CA TYR A 46 -5.19 -20.85 -13.43
C TYR A 46 -5.25 -22.35 -13.63
N GLY A 47 -6.45 -22.90 -13.93
CA GLY A 47 -6.65 -24.30 -14.20
C GLY A 47 -5.79 -24.86 -15.33
N ARG A 48 -5.64 -24.10 -16.37
CA ARG A 48 -4.82 -24.48 -17.53
C ARG A 48 -3.31 -24.39 -17.25
N THR A 49 -2.91 -23.42 -16.40
CA THR A 49 -1.48 -23.15 -16.13
C THR A 49 -0.88 -24.15 -15.16
N ILE A 50 -1.64 -24.56 -14.14
CA ILE A 50 -1.15 -25.48 -13.10
C ILE A 50 -1.61 -26.95 -13.31
N GLU A 51 -2.19 -27.26 -14.45
CA GLU A 51 -2.63 -28.62 -14.84
C GLU A 51 -3.58 -29.28 -13.83
N LEU A 52 -4.40 -28.48 -13.14
CA LEU A 52 -5.43 -28.97 -12.22
C LEU A 52 -6.82 -28.92 -12.87
N PRO A 53 -7.73 -29.84 -12.51
CA PRO A 53 -9.11 -29.78 -12.96
C PRO A 53 -9.77 -28.45 -12.58
N PRO A 54 -10.56 -27.83 -13.49
CA PRO A 54 -11.20 -26.53 -13.21
C PRO A 54 -12.06 -26.51 -11.94
N GLU A 55 -12.67 -27.63 -11.58
CA GLU A 55 -13.44 -27.77 -10.34
C GLU A 55 -12.56 -27.67 -9.10
N GLU A 56 -11.41 -28.33 -9.11
CA GLU A 56 -10.46 -28.30 -7.98
C GLU A 56 -9.88 -26.90 -7.77
N ILE A 57 -9.66 -26.15 -8.84
CA ILE A 57 -9.21 -24.77 -8.76
C ILE A 57 -10.30 -23.86 -8.24
N ARG A 58 -11.55 -24.04 -8.69
CA ARG A 58 -12.68 -23.29 -8.16
C ARG A 58 -12.84 -23.53 -6.67
N GLU A 59 -12.69 -24.77 -6.21
CA GLU A 59 -12.75 -25.11 -4.78
C GLU A 59 -11.59 -24.48 -4.00
N ARG A 60 -10.35 -24.53 -4.53
CA ARG A 60 -9.18 -23.89 -3.90
C ARG A 60 -9.30 -22.38 -3.89
N LEU A 61 -9.65 -21.74 -5.00
CA LEU A 61 -9.88 -20.29 -5.07
C LEU A 61 -11.09 -19.87 -4.23
N ALA A 62 -12.15 -20.68 -4.14
CA ALA A 62 -13.27 -20.40 -3.27
C ALA A 62 -12.89 -20.56 -1.78
N ALA A 63 -11.98 -21.48 -1.47
CA ALA A 63 -11.41 -21.61 -0.13
C ALA A 63 -10.50 -20.41 0.23
N ASP A 64 -9.66 -19.93 -0.72
CA ASP A 64 -8.87 -18.72 -0.57
C ASP A 64 -9.72 -17.45 -0.50
N LEU A 65 -10.83 -17.39 -1.22
CA LEU A 65 -11.81 -16.30 -1.16
C LEU A 65 -12.43 -16.14 0.24
N GLY A 66 -12.38 -17.16 1.05
CA GLY A 66 -12.89 -17.17 2.44
C GLY A 66 -11.85 -16.79 3.50
N TYR A 67 -10.57 -16.71 3.17
CA TYR A 67 -9.53 -16.36 4.14
C TYR A 67 -9.37 -14.83 4.22
N ALA A 68 -10.04 -14.25 5.20
CA ALA A 68 -9.81 -12.84 5.54
C ALA A 68 -8.45 -12.71 6.23
N THR A 69 -7.41 -12.36 5.48
CA THR A 69 -6.13 -11.94 6.03
C THR A 69 -6.12 -10.42 6.25
N ALA A 70 -5.24 -9.94 7.14
CA ALA A 70 -4.99 -8.50 7.27
C ALA A 70 -4.51 -7.94 5.91
N LYS A 71 -4.98 -6.75 5.54
CA LYS A 71 -4.43 -6.02 4.41
C LYS A 71 -3.02 -5.56 4.72
N VAL A 72 -2.15 -5.51 3.72
CA VAL A 72 -0.81 -4.95 3.88
C VAL A 72 -0.79 -3.55 3.30
N SER A 73 -0.22 -2.61 4.03
CA SER A 73 0.09 -1.25 3.57
C SER A 73 1.53 -0.90 3.87
N ALA A 74 2.10 0.04 3.15
CA ALA A 74 3.44 0.53 3.38
C ALA A 74 3.49 2.05 3.27
N GLY A 75 4.40 2.68 4.01
CA GLY A 75 4.57 4.12 4.01
C GLY A 75 6.01 4.57 4.25
N ALA A 76 6.28 5.82 3.92
CA ALA A 76 7.59 6.44 4.02
C ALA A 76 7.61 7.57 5.06
N ALA A 77 8.58 7.54 5.95
CA ALA A 77 8.98 8.67 6.78
C ALA A 77 10.17 9.37 6.12
N ILE A 78 10.01 10.62 5.75
CA ILE A 78 11.04 11.43 5.11
C ILE A 78 11.24 12.69 5.94
N PHE A 79 12.46 12.92 6.40
CA PHE A 79 12.83 14.11 7.15
C PHE A 79 13.66 15.06 6.29
N ASP A 80 13.50 16.36 6.56
CA ASP A 80 14.43 17.37 6.04
C ASP A 80 15.59 17.59 7.02
N ASP A 81 16.53 18.48 6.65
CA ASP A 81 17.72 18.76 7.47
C ASP A 81 17.42 19.39 8.83
N ASP A 82 16.24 20.01 8.98
CA ASP A 82 15.77 20.61 10.23
C ASP A 82 15.01 19.59 11.12
N GLY A 83 14.90 18.31 10.70
CA GLY A 83 14.18 17.26 11.41
C GLY A 83 12.66 17.35 11.29
N ARG A 84 12.14 18.08 10.29
CA ARG A 84 10.72 18.15 10.00
C ARG A 84 10.33 16.98 9.11
N ILE A 85 9.20 16.34 9.43
CA ILE A 85 8.68 15.19 8.70
C ILE A 85 7.76 15.60 7.56
N LEU A 86 7.90 14.94 6.40
CA LEU A 86 7.01 15.09 5.25
C LEU A 86 5.69 14.39 5.52
N LEU A 87 4.60 15.14 5.46
CA LEU A 87 3.24 14.61 5.62
C LEU A 87 2.34 15.06 4.47
N VAL A 88 1.31 14.28 4.22
CA VAL A 88 0.21 14.57 3.31
C VAL A 88 -1.07 14.88 4.09
N LYS A 89 -1.84 15.84 3.60
CA LYS A 89 -3.18 16.10 4.11
C LYS A 89 -4.19 15.31 3.31
N ARG A 90 -4.88 14.38 3.94
CA ARG A 90 -5.85 13.49 3.30
C ARG A 90 -7.11 14.27 2.91
N THR A 91 -7.57 14.09 1.67
CA THR A 91 -8.81 14.72 1.17
C THR A 91 -10.05 14.16 1.90
N SER A 92 -10.00 12.89 2.32
CA SER A 92 -11.15 12.17 2.88
C SER A 92 -11.59 12.67 4.26
N ASP A 93 -10.65 13.09 5.13
CA ASP A 93 -10.91 13.45 6.53
C ASP A 93 -10.15 14.70 7.01
N GLY A 94 -9.29 15.27 6.16
CA GLY A 94 -8.50 16.46 6.44
C GLY A 94 -7.38 16.27 7.47
N THR A 95 -7.08 15.03 7.85
CA THR A 95 -5.99 14.69 8.77
C THR A 95 -4.64 14.64 8.06
N TRP A 96 -3.55 14.76 8.83
CA TRP A 96 -2.20 14.64 8.34
C TRP A 96 -1.63 13.25 8.66
N GLY A 97 -1.04 12.61 7.67
CA GLY A 97 -0.40 11.29 7.78
C GLY A 97 0.83 11.18 6.89
N PHE A 98 1.49 10.04 6.97
CA PHE A 98 2.56 9.70 6.06
C PHE A 98 2.04 9.49 4.64
N PRO A 99 2.85 9.73 3.60
CA PRO A 99 2.58 9.14 2.30
C PRO A 99 2.60 7.62 2.45
N ALA A 100 1.48 6.97 2.12
CA ALA A 100 1.29 5.54 2.36
C ALA A 100 0.05 4.99 1.66
N GLY A 101 0.12 3.75 1.20
CA GLY A 101 -1.01 3.06 0.61
C GLY A 101 -0.91 1.54 0.66
N GLY A 102 -1.80 0.89 -0.05
CA GLY A 102 -1.84 -0.56 -0.15
C GLY A 102 -0.63 -1.12 -0.90
N VAL A 103 -0.19 -2.30 -0.49
CA VAL A 103 0.79 -3.07 -1.26
C VAL A 103 0.04 -3.84 -2.34
N ASP A 104 0.39 -3.61 -3.59
CA ASP A 104 -0.22 -4.28 -4.73
C ASP A 104 0.28 -5.74 -4.87
N PRO A 105 -0.50 -6.62 -5.54
CA PRO A 105 -0.02 -7.94 -5.89
C PRO A 105 1.29 -7.87 -6.67
N ASN A 106 2.25 -8.73 -6.29
CA ASN A 106 3.59 -8.81 -6.87
C ASN A 106 4.49 -7.59 -6.61
N GLU A 107 4.10 -6.70 -5.71
CA GLU A 107 4.88 -5.57 -5.23
C GLU A 107 5.41 -5.88 -3.82
N SER A 108 6.64 -5.51 -3.54
CA SER A 108 7.16 -5.54 -2.16
C SER A 108 6.66 -4.32 -1.36
N ALA A 109 6.63 -4.43 -0.03
CA ALA A 109 6.26 -3.30 0.82
C ALA A 109 7.17 -2.06 0.63
N SER A 110 8.45 -2.28 0.33
CA SER A 110 9.40 -1.19 0.04
C SER A 110 9.12 -0.49 -1.30
N GLU A 111 8.75 -1.25 -2.33
CA GLU A 111 8.34 -0.68 -3.62
C GLU A 111 7.05 0.11 -3.48
N ALA A 112 6.05 -0.43 -2.74
CA ALA A 112 4.80 0.28 -2.44
C ALA A 112 5.05 1.61 -1.72
N ALA A 113 5.89 1.64 -0.68
CA ALA A 113 6.23 2.87 0.04
C ALA A 113 6.83 3.95 -0.88
N ILE A 114 7.70 3.56 -1.82
CA ILE A 114 8.30 4.49 -2.80
C ILE A 114 7.28 4.94 -3.84
N ARG A 115 6.46 4.02 -4.37
CA ARG A 115 5.39 4.34 -5.34
C ARG A 115 4.40 5.33 -4.74
N GLU A 116 3.84 5.03 -3.56
CA GLU A 116 2.88 5.89 -2.86
C GLU A 116 3.47 7.27 -2.54
N THR A 117 4.74 7.32 -2.09
CA THR A 117 5.43 8.59 -1.87
C THR A 117 5.44 9.45 -3.13
N ARG A 118 5.78 8.85 -4.27
CA ARG A 118 5.83 9.59 -5.54
C ARG A 118 4.42 10.01 -5.99
N GLU A 119 3.43 9.13 -5.87
CA GLU A 119 2.06 9.38 -6.32
C GLU A 119 1.35 10.43 -5.48
N GLU A 120 1.50 10.37 -4.15
CA GLU A 120 0.84 11.29 -3.24
C GLU A 120 1.55 12.63 -3.06
N THR A 121 2.88 12.69 -3.27
CA THR A 121 3.68 13.88 -2.94
C THR A 121 4.47 14.46 -4.11
N GLY A 122 4.69 13.71 -5.18
CA GLY A 122 5.62 14.05 -6.26
C GLY A 122 7.10 13.96 -5.88
N ILE A 123 7.41 13.47 -4.67
CA ILE A 123 8.79 13.31 -4.18
C ILE A 123 9.35 11.97 -4.63
N GLU A 124 10.58 11.99 -5.12
CA GLU A 124 11.38 10.80 -5.37
C GLU A 124 12.17 10.47 -4.12
N ALA A 125 12.12 9.21 -3.70
CA ALA A 125 12.78 8.75 -2.48
C ALA A 125 13.44 7.38 -2.69
N ARG A 126 14.35 7.02 -1.80
CA ARG A 126 14.90 5.68 -1.65
C ARG A 126 14.71 5.19 -0.22
N ILE A 127 14.57 3.89 -0.07
CA ILE A 127 14.55 3.28 1.26
C ILE A 127 15.94 3.40 1.89
N ASP A 128 15.95 3.81 3.15
CA ASP A 128 17.14 3.83 3.97
C ASP A 128 17.10 2.66 4.99
N GLU A 129 16.05 2.60 5.81
CA GLU A 129 15.90 1.59 6.84
C GLU A 129 14.42 1.23 7.08
N LEU A 130 14.17 0.03 7.61
CA LEU A 130 12.87 -0.35 8.17
C LEU A 130 12.73 0.24 9.57
N ILE A 131 11.69 1.02 9.80
CA ILE A 131 11.39 1.56 11.13
C ILE A 131 10.73 0.48 11.97
N ASP A 132 9.53 0.03 11.56
CA ASP A 132 8.79 -1.03 12.27
C ASP A 132 7.63 -1.56 11.42
N VAL A 133 6.97 -2.60 11.94
CA VAL A 133 5.75 -3.20 11.40
C VAL A 133 4.63 -3.04 12.42
N TYR A 134 3.66 -2.21 12.10
CA TYR A 134 2.54 -1.88 12.98
C TYR A 134 1.29 -2.69 12.65
N HIS A 135 0.48 -2.97 13.66
CA HIS A 135 -0.83 -3.57 13.50
C HIS A 135 -1.91 -2.49 13.62
N GLY A 136 -2.68 -2.31 12.56
CA GLY A 136 -3.88 -1.46 12.54
C GLY A 136 -5.14 -2.28 12.84
N GLU A 137 -5.83 -1.93 13.92
CA GLU A 137 -7.09 -2.58 14.30
C GLU A 137 -8.25 -2.18 13.38
N PRO A 138 -9.19 -3.10 13.12
CA PRO A 138 -10.43 -2.76 12.42
C PRO A 138 -11.17 -1.61 13.11
N GLY A 139 -11.66 -0.65 12.33
CA GLY A 139 -12.42 0.50 12.83
C GLY A 139 -11.58 1.74 13.16
N LYS A 140 -10.25 1.65 13.25
CA LYS A 140 -9.38 2.84 13.45
C LYS A 140 -9.07 3.55 12.13
N SER A 141 -8.53 2.83 11.16
CA SER A 141 -8.12 3.39 9.86
C SER A 141 -8.86 2.75 8.68
N GLY A 142 -9.94 2.05 8.94
CA GLY A 142 -10.76 1.36 7.95
C GLY A 142 -11.45 0.13 8.53
N PRO A 143 -12.27 -0.58 7.73
CA PRO A 143 -13.08 -1.71 8.21
C PRO A 143 -12.28 -3.00 8.44
N HIS A 144 -11.03 -3.05 7.99
CA HIS A 144 -10.20 -4.25 8.04
C HIS A 144 -8.99 -4.10 8.94
N SER A 145 -8.49 -5.22 9.44
CA SER A 145 -7.17 -5.32 10.05
C SER A 145 -6.09 -5.01 9.00
N VAL A 146 -5.06 -4.24 9.38
CA VAL A 146 -3.97 -3.84 8.49
C VAL A 146 -2.63 -4.17 9.14
N VAL A 147 -1.71 -4.72 8.37
CA VAL A 147 -0.28 -4.76 8.70
C VAL A 147 0.37 -3.60 7.95
N HIS A 148 0.88 -2.62 8.68
CA HIS A 148 1.51 -1.44 8.10
C HIS A 148 3.03 -1.50 8.27
N VAL A 149 3.76 -1.45 7.16
CA VAL A 149 5.23 -1.47 7.12
C VAL A 149 5.73 -0.04 6.92
N GLN A 150 6.43 0.51 7.91
CA GLN A 150 6.93 1.88 7.88
C GLN A 150 8.43 1.90 7.62
N TYR A 151 8.85 2.64 6.60
CA TYR A 151 10.26 2.81 6.24
C TYR A 151 10.73 4.23 6.51
N LEU A 152 11.98 4.37 6.98
CA LEU A 152 12.75 5.59 6.86
C LEU A 152 13.24 5.70 5.41
N CYS A 153 13.02 6.86 4.79
CA CYS A 153 13.39 7.10 3.41
C CYS A 153 14.15 8.42 3.27
N GLU A 154 15.12 8.43 2.36
CA GLU A 154 15.84 9.63 1.96
C GLU A 154 15.22 10.19 0.67
N ARG A 155 14.99 11.51 0.65
CA ARG A 155 14.58 12.20 -0.57
C ARG A 155 15.73 12.25 -1.56
N THR A 156 15.49 11.79 -2.79
CA THR A 156 16.47 11.81 -3.88
C THR A 156 16.17 12.86 -4.95
N GLY A 157 14.91 13.36 -4.98
CA GLY A 157 14.49 14.32 -6.00
C GLY A 157 13.02 14.69 -5.91
N GLY A 158 12.46 15.07 -7.05
CA GLY A 158 11.04 15.39 -7.19
C GLY A 158 10.66 16.77 -6.65
N THR A 159 9.41 17.16 -6.94
CA THR A 159 8.84 18.44 -6.53
C THR A 159 7.49 18.19 -5.88
N HIS A 160 7.23 18.84 -4.76
CA HIS A 160 5.97 18.71 -4.03
C HIS A 160 4.78 18.98 -4.95
N GLN A 161 3.94 17.97 -5.14
CA GLN A 161 2.69 18.07 -5.88
C GLN A 161 1.64 17.22 -5.14
N PRO A 162 0.57 17.85 -4.64
CA PRO A 162 -0.56 17.09 -4.11
C PRO A 162 -1.20 16.28 -5.25
N SER A 163 -1.73 15.10 -4.90
CA SER A 163 -2.46 14.23 -5.82
C SER A 163 -3.97 14.49 -5.75
N HIS A 164 -4.75 13.66 -6.40
CA HIS A 164 -6.21 13.69 -6.27
C HIS A 164 -6.71 13.16 -4.89
N GLU A 165 -5.84 12.48 -4.15
CA GLU A 165 -6.13 11.92 -2.82
C GLU A 165 -5.62 12.80 -1.68
N THR A 166 -4.77 13.80 -1.99
CA THR A 166 -4.11 14.64 -1.01
C THR A 166 -4.32 16.13 -1.29
N ASP A 167 -4.86 16.88 -0.31
CA ASP A 167 -5.10 18.33 -0.42
C ASP A 167 -3.82 19.14 -0.31
N ALA A 168 -2.82 18.64 0.42
CA ALA A 168 -1.56 19.34 0.64
C ALA A 168 -0.42 18.37 1.02
N VAL A 169 0.79 18.77 0.67
CA VAL A 169 2.05 18.10 1.05
C VAL A 169 2.92 19.12 1.76
N ARG A 170 3.42 18.80 2.96
CA ARG A 170 4.22 19.72 3.77
C ARG A 170 5.16 19.01 4.73
N TYR A 171 6.32 19.63 4.98
CA TYR A 171 7.17 19.30 6.12
C TYR A 171 6.65 19.96 7.40
N TRP A 172 6.59 19.18 8.50
CA TRP A 172 6.08 19.59 9.79
C TRP A 172 7.05 19.25 10.92
N ASN A 173 7.15 20.12 11.92
CA ASN A 173 7.57 19.69 13.24
C ASN A 173 6.49 18.79 13.83
N ILE A 174 6.85 17.64 14.40
CA ILE A 174 5.90 16.64 14.90
C ILE A 174 4.89 17.25 15.89
N ASP A 175 5.34 18.15 16.77
CA ASP A 175 4.49 18.80 17.76
C ASP A 175 3.61 19.94 17.20
N ALA A 176 3.85 20.36 15.96
CA ALA A 176 3.10 21.44 15.31
C ALA A 176 2.02 20.97 14.32
N VAL A 177 1.87 19.65 14.15
CA VAL A 177 0.86 19.08 13.25
C VAL A 177 -0.55 19.33 13.82
N PRO A 178 -1.46 19.98 13.06
CA PRO A 178 -2.74 20.43 13.60
C PRO A 178 -3.68 19.28 14.01
N VAL A 179 -3.78 18.26 13.15
CA VAL A 179 -4.65 17.09 13.36
C VAL A 179 -3.98 15.89 12.72
N TRP A 180 -3.62 14.92 13.53
CA TRP A 180 -3.02 13.68 13.07
C TRP A 180 -4.07 12.66 12.59
N HIS A 181 -3.72 11.91 11.56
CA HIS A 181 -4.40 10.65 11.26
C HIS A 181 -4.21 9.68 12.45
N PRO A 182 -5.19 8.84 12.78
CA PRO A 182 -5.05 7.88 13.87
C PRO A 182 -3.73 7.10 13.80
N ASP A 183 -3.09 6.94 14.96
CA ASP A 183 -1.80 6.24 15.16
C ASP A 183 -0.58 6.84 14.41
N ALA A 184 -0.76 7.87 13.58
CA ALA A 184 0.35 8.43 12.80
C ALA A 184 1.35 9.23 13.67
N ARG A 185 0.89 9.85 14.76
CA ARG A 185 1.78 10.61 15.66
C ARG A 185 2.79 9.71 16.36
N GLU A 186 2.36 8.56 16.89
CA GLU A 186 3.24 7.60 17.55
C GLU A 186 4.29 7.09 16.59
N ARG A 187 3.87 6.67 15.40
CA ARG A 187 4.78 6.25 14.32
C ARG A 187 5.76 7.35 13.88
N ALA A 188 5.36 8.63 13.95
CA ALA A 188 6.25 9.74 13.63
C ALA A 188 7.34 9.95 14.71
N ILE A 189 7.03 9.65 15.96
CA ILE A 189 8.01 9.67 17.07
C ILE A 189 9.02 8.54 16.86
N ASP A 190 8.56 7.30 16.63
CA ASP A 190 9.42 6.16 16.35
C ASP A 190 10.33 6.42 15.14
N ALA A 191 9.76 6.96 14.07
CA ALA A 191 10.51 7.33 12.86
C ALA A 191 11.59 8.39 13.12
N HIS A 192 11.30 9.36 13.99
CA HIS A 192 12.26 10.41 14.36
C HIS A 192 13.41 9.87 15.21
N GLU A 193 13.14 8.90 16.09
CA GLU A 193 14.19 8.23 16.86
C GLU A 193 15.14 7.48 15.93
N VAL A 194 14.64 6.68 15.01
CA VAL A 194 15.46 5.97 14.01
C VAL A 194 16.25 6.95 13.14
N TRP A 195 15.65 8.06 12.69
CA TRP A 195 16.33 9.10 11.93
C TRP A 195 17.48 9.77 12.68
N LEU A 196 17.34 9.99 14.00
CA LEU A 196 18.42 10.52 14.83
C LEU A 196 19.57 9.53 14.99
N GLU A 197 19.27 8.24 15.13
CA GLU A 197 20.27 7.18 15.26
C GLU A 197 21.11 7.03 13.99
N THR A 198 20.48 7.08 12.81
CA THR A 198 21.20 7.00 11.52
C THR A 198 22.16 8.16 11.33
N ARG A 199 21.78 9.39 11.72
CA ARG A 199 22.66 10.58 11.64
C ARG A 199 23.77 10.64 12.69
N GLY A 200 23.56 9.99 13.85
CA GLY A 200 24.59 9.92 14.90
C GLY A 200 25.68 8.88 14.63
N SER A 201 25.49 8.05 13.60
CA SER A 201 26.40 6.97 13.20
C SER A 201 27.33 7.35 12.03
N GLU A 202 27.17 8.53 11.43
CA GLU A 202 28.05 9.14 10.43
C GLU A 202 29.08 10.06 11.09
#